data_54297bc0c73297096f5bcc88782221fd
#
_entry.id   54297bc0c73297096f5bcc88782221fd
#
_cell.length_a   1.000
_cell.length_b   1.000
_cell.length_c   1.000
_cell.angle_alpha   90.00
_cell.angle_beta   90.00
_cell.angle_gamma   90.00
#
_symmetry.space_group_name_H-M   'P 1'
#
loop_
_entity.id
_entity.type
_entity.pdbx_description
1 polymer ?
#
loop_
_entity_poly.entity_id
_entity_poly.type
_entity_poly.pdbx_seq_one_letter_code
_entity_poly.pdbx_strand_id
1 'polypeptide(L)'
;MPLVAHFGTGSRNRRAMRAFAAAPMPGGEAGARTYRIPRALRHAVNDAKSRRRRREHPDPGRRPRLRSAIPMLVLVLVGSLVIAPDALANFIEPKSGGSPNANQIHSLYNIILYVAAIVAVLVEGALIYSVWRFRAKRSPVAAQIHGNTRLEIGWTVAAALILVVLTVVTFIKLPSIVNPPNSSANGLVLSASLNTPTPPNGKKMTICIQGRQFIWRYVYRNDCLKDPFNPKLAAYSYTTMVVPEHTTVVLAIQSTDVIHSWWIPSLGGKVDAVPGYTTYTWFKALHTGFFHGQCAQLCGNNHANMLAFVKVVTPAQYTAWLARQKQLIASQNAQVGQLRATLTASNQLGN
;
A
#
# COMPACT_ATOMS: atom_id res chain seq x y z
N MET A 1 -27.13 5.64 17.60
CA MET A 1 -27.79 6.86 17.05
C MET A 1 -26.95 7.33 15.89
N PRO A 2 -27.39 7.20 14.63
CA PRO A 2 -26.67 7.70 13.48
C PRO A 2 -27.18 9.09 13.07
N LEU A 3 -26.25 10.04 12.87
CA LEU A 3 -26.54 11.34 12.25
C LEU A 3 -26.34 11.19 10.75
N VAL A 4 -27.45 11.22 10.02
CA VAL A 4 -27.50 11.29 8.56
C VAL A 4 -27.42 12.76 8.17
N ALA A 5 -26.35 13.15 7.47
CA ALA A 5 -26.24 14.48 6.86
C ALA A 5 -26.91 14.46 5.48
N HIS A 6 -28.03 15.17 5.34
CA HIS A 6 -28.69 15.44 4.07
C HIS A 6 -27.92 16.48 3.26
N PHE A 7 -27.44 16.10 2.08
CA PHE A 7 -27.04 17.06 1.04
C PHE A 7 -28.27 17.49 0.26
N GLY A 8 -28.69 18.75 0.49
CA GLY A 8 -29.75 19.39 -0.25
C GLY A 8 -29.29 19.85 -1.63
N THR A 9 -29.89 19.29 -2.67
CA THR A 9 -29.72 19.72 -4.06
C THR A 9 -30.48 21.01 -4.30
N GLY A 10 -29.76 22.11 -4.57
CA GLY A 10 -30.31 23.43 -4.84
C GLY A 10 -31.07 23.53 -6.17
N SER A 11 -32.37 23.41 -6.13
CA SER A 11 -33.29 23.75 -7.25
C SER A 11 -33.75 25.21 -7.13
N ARG A 12 -32.92 26.17 -7.48
CA ARG A 12 -33.31 27.61 -7.45
C ARG A 12 -32.97 28.40 -8.71
N ASN A 13 -32.95 27.79 -9.90
CA ASN A 13 -32.70 28.59 -11.13
C ASN A 13 -33.60 28.27 -12.34
N ARG A 14 -34.79 27.67 -12.13
CA ARG A 14 -35.76 27.45 -13.25
C ARG A 14 -37.05 28.29 -13.16
N ARG A 15 -37.20 29.24 -12.23
CA ARG A 15 -38.41 30.08 -12.13
C ARG A 15 -38.24 31.50 -12.66
N ALA A 16 -37.06 31.95 -13.09
CA ALA A 16 -36.87 33.30 -13.60
C ALA A 16 -37.05 33.44 -15.12
N MET A 17 -37.30 32.38 -15.88
CA MET A 17 -37.49 32.45 -17.35
C MET A 17 -38.91 32.23 -17.85
N ARG A 18 -39.94 32.19 -16.99
CA ARG A 18 -41.35 32.01 -17.43
C ARG A 18 -42.27 33.21 -17.13
N ALA A 19 -41.76 34.36 -16.77
CA ALA A 19 -42.58 35.53 -16.41
C ALA A 19 -42.60 36.65 -17.48
N PHE A 20 -42.18 36.39 -18.74
CA PHE A 20 -42.20 37.40 -19.81
C PHE A 20 -42.97 36.95 -21.06
N ALA A 21 -44.07 36.28 -20.90
CA ALA A 21 -44.96 35.95 -22.02
C ALA A 21 -46.39 35.89 -21.53
N ALA A 22 -47.01 37.09 -21.33
CA ALA A 22 -48.47 37.31 -21.41
C ALA A 22 -48.82 38.73 -20.92
N ALA A 23 -48.76 39.69 -21.84
CA ALA A 23 -49.54 40.94 -21.72
C ALA A 23 -50.24 41.19 -23.08
N PRO A 24 -51.56 41.39 -23.11
CA PRO A 24 -52.29 41.64 -24.35
C PRO A 24 -52.05 43.06 -24.82
N MET A 25 -51.87 43.23 -26.16
CA MET A 25 -51.81 44.54 -26.85
C MET A 25 -53.21 45.04 -27.06
N PRO A 26 -53.47 46.35 -26.85
CA PRO A 26 -54.69 46.99 -27.36
C PRO A 26 -54.54 47.32 -28.84
N GLY A 27 -55.64 47.09 -29.60
CA GLY A 27 -55.71 47.37 -30.99
C GLY A 27 -55.77 48.89 -31.29
N GLY A 28 -55.17 49.26 -32.41
CA GLY A 28 -55.20 50.63 -32.93
C GLY A 28 -54.60 50.67 -34.33
N GLU A 29 -55.41 50.98 -35.30
CA GLU A 29 -55.09 51.05 -36.73
C GLU A 29 -54.09 52.17 -37.08
N ALA A 30 -53.53 51.99 -38.27
CA ALA A 30 -53.01 52.96 -39.20
C ALA A 30 -51.55 53.39 -39.16
N GLY A 31 -50.94 53.23 -40.30
CA GLY A 31 -49.83 54.06 -40.79
C GLY A 31 -48.51 53.33 -40.93
N ALA A 32 -48.33 52.64 -42.06
CA ALA A 32 -47.02 52.18 -42.52
C ALA A 32 -46.07 53.36 -42.77
N ARG A 33 -45.40 53.80 -41.70
CA ARG A 33 -44.18 54.63 -41.82
C ARG A 33 -43.01 53.74 -41.99
N THR A 34 -42.48 53.70 -43.24
CA THR A 34 -41.21 53.09 -43.55
C THR A 34 -40.09 53.81 -42.78
N TYR A 35 -39.68 53.20 -41.65
CA TYR A 35 -38.56 53.68 -40.83
C TYR A 35 -37.25 53.36 -41.57
N ARG A 36 -36.70 54.39 -42.28
CA ARG A 36 -35.36 54.24 -42.88
C ARG A 36 -34.30 54.22 -41.79
N ILE A 37 -33.78 53.05 -41.48
CA ILE A 37 -32.66 52.87 -40.57
C ILE A 37 -31.49 53.73 -41.03
N PRO A 38 -30.96 54.65 -40.19
CA PRO A 38 -29.81 55.48 -40.52
C PRO A 38 -28.62 54.66 -41.01
N ARG A 39 -27.90 55.08 -42.04
CA ARG A 39 -26.74 54.40 -42.60
C ARG A 39 -25.70 54.00 -41.58
N ALA A 40 -25.48 54.84 -40.55
CA ALA A 40 -24.57 54.58 -39.43
C ALA A 40 -24.93 53.32 -38.63
N LEU A 41 -26.21 53.03 -38.40
CA LEU A 41 -26.65 51.81 -37.69
C LEU A 41 -26.49 50.55 -38.55
N ARG A 42 -26.65 50.64 -39.88
CA ARG A 42 -26.37 49.50 -40.77
C ARG A 42 -24.90 49.12 -40.78
N HIS A 43 -24.00 50.09 -40.75
CA HIS A 43 -22.55 49.80 -40.65
C HIS A 43 -22.18 49.15 -39.33
N ALA A 44 -22.74 49.65 -38.17
CA ALA A 44 -22.50 49.08 -36.86
C ALA A 44 -23.03 47.61 -36.73
N VAL A 45 -24.22 47.32 -37.27
CA VAL A 45 -24.81 45.98 -37.27
C VAL A 45 -24.00 45.01 -38.16
N ASN A 46 -23.54 45.48 -39.32
CA ASN A 46 -22.74 44.65 -40.23
C ASN A 46 -21.33 44.40 -39.64
N ASP A 47 -20.76 45.37 -38.97
CA ASP A 47 -19.45 45.22 -38.29
C ASP A 47 -19.55 44.26 -37.07
N ALA A 48 -20.64 44.38 -36.29
CA ALA A 48 -20.91 43.43 -35.19
C ALA A 48 -21.13 41.98 -35.73
N LYS A 49 -21.82 41.83 -36.86
CA LYS A 49 -22.08 40.52 -37.51
C LYS A 49 -20.81 39.92 -38.11
N SER A 50 -19.90 40.76 -38.63
CA SER A 50 -18.60 40.32 -39.16
C SER A 50 -17.66 39.88 -38.01
N ARG A 51 -17.64 40.60 -36.88
CA ARG A 51 -16.88 40.25 -35.65
C ARG A 51 -17.42 38.97 -35.00
N ARG A 52 -18.75 38.74 -35.04
CA ARG A 52 -19.35 37.50 -34.53
C ARG A 52 -18.98 36.29 -35.42
N ARG A 53 -19.03 36.46 -36.75
CA ARG A 53 -18.58 35.40 -37.69
C ARG A 53 -17.10 35.06 -37.57
N ARG A 54 -16.21 36.03 -37.25
CA ARG A 54 -14.79 35.78 -36.99
C ARG A 54 -14.55 35.04 -35.66
N ARG A 55 -15.46 35.15 -34.67
CA ARG A 55 -15.38 34.38 -33.42
C ARG A 55 -15.93 32.96 -33.58
N GLU A 56 -16.83 32.71 -34.52
CA GLU A 56 -17.47 31.41 -34.74
C GLU A 56 -16.69 30.50 -35.72
N HIS A 57 -15.67 31.01 -36.44
CA HIS A 57 -14.74 30.22 -37.20
C HIS A 57 -13.33 30.39 -36.65
N PRO A 58 -12.90 29.51 -35.70
CA PRO A 58 -11.49 29.45 -35.32
C PRO A 58 -10.69 29.03 -36.56
N ASP A 59 -9.67 29.82 -36.88
CA ASP A 59 -8.70 29.62 -37.95
C ASP A 59 -8.19 28.17 -37.98
N PRO A 60 -8.44 27.37 -39.03
CA PRO A 60 -8.03 25.98 -39.08
C PRO A 60 -6.50 25.79 -39.08
N GLY A 61 -5.72 26.87 -39.25
CA GLY A 61 -4.24 26.87 -39.25
C GLY A 61 -3.59 26.89 -37.84
N ARG A 62 -4.32 27.17 -36.77
CA ARG A 62 -3.80 27.27 -35.41
C ARG A 62 -4.28 26.15 -34.50
N ARG A 63 -4.23 24.91 -34.93
CA ARG A 63 -4.34 23.77 -34.00
C ARG A 63 -2.97 23.54 -33.38
N PRO A 64 -2.87 23.67 -32.06
CA PRO A 64 -1.60 23.74 -31.36
C PRO A 64 -0.80 22.44 -31.54
N ARG A 65 0.50 22.58 -31.51
CA ARG A 65 1.56 21.56 -31.46
C ARG A 65 1.35 20.45 -30.37
N LEU A 66 0.16 20.35 -29.78
CA LEU A 66 -0.22 19.37 -28.77
C LEU A 66 -0.20 17.93 -29.32
N ARG A 67 -0.43 17.75 -30.65
CA ARG A 67 -0.38 16.42 -31.29
C ARG A 67 1.05 15.87 -31.44
N SER A 68 2.06 16.74 -31.46
CA SER A 68 3.47 16.34 -31.49
C SER A 68 4.08 16.22 -30.09
N ALA A 69 3.47 16.83 -29.08
CA ALA A 69 3.96 16.74 -27.69
C ALA A 69 3.61 15.39 -27.02
N ILE A 70 2.50 14.76 -27.39
CA ILE A 70 2.07 13.47 -26.80
C ILE A 70 3.09 12.35 -27.07
N PRO A 71 3.53 12.09 -28.33
CA PRO A 71 4.54 11.05 -28.57
C PRO A 71 5.88 11.37 -27.89
N MET A 72 6.26 12.64 -27.83
CA MET A 72 7.49 13.06 -27.13
C MET A 72 7.37 12.87 -25.61
N LEU A 73 6.21 13.15 -25.01
CA LEU A 73 5.95 12.91 -23.59
C LEU A 73 5.95 11.41 -23.28
N VAL A 74 5.37 10.59 -24.14
CA VAL A 74 5.37 9.12 -24.02
C VAL A 74 6.81 8.59 -24.17
N LEU A 75 7.59 9.12 -25.07
CA LEU A 75 8.98 8.71 -25.31
C LEU A 75 9.89 9.12 -24.14
N VAL A 76 9.66 10.29 -23.53
CA VAL A 76 10.33 10.74 -22.30
C VAL A 76 9.93 9.88 -21.10
N LEU A 77 8.63 9.55 -20.95
CA LEU A 77 8.13 8.67 -19.89
C LEU A 77 8.70 7.25 -20.04
N VAL A 78 8.68 6.67 -21.22
CA VAL A 78 9.27 5.35 -21.50
C VAL A 78 10.78 5.40 -21.35
N GLY A 79 11.44 6.46 -21.81
CA GLY A 79 12.87 6.66 -21.66
C GLY A 79 13.29 6.80 -20.18
N SER A 80 12.54 7.55 -19.37
CA SER A 80 12.81 7.66 -17.93
C SER A 80 12.59 6.33 -17.18
N LEU A 81 11.64 5.52 -17.64
CA LEU A 81 11.41 4.17 -17.11
C LEU A 81 12.58 3.21 -17.38
N VAL A 82 13.26 3.38 -18.53
CA VAL A 82 14.41 2.56 -18.94
C VAL A 82 15.72 3.03 -18.30
N ILE A 83 15.86 4.33 -18.03
CA ILE A 83 17.12 4.95 -17.55
C ILE A 83 17.26 4.91 -16.01
N ALA A 84 16.18 4.69 -15.26
CA ALA A 84 16.20 4.62 -13.79
C ALA A 84 15.66 3.29 -13.25
N PRO A 85 16.25 2.13 -13.61
CA PRO A 85 15.78 0.82 -13.16
C PRO A 85 15.82 0.70 -11.62
N ASP A 86 16.86 1.24 -10.97
CA ASP A 86 17.03 1.14 -9.51
C ASP A 86 16.00 1.95 -8.71
N ALA A 87 15.60 3.12 -9.23
CA ALA A 87 14.58 3.94 -8.59
C ALA A 87 13.19 3.30 -8.68
N LEU A 88 12.91 2.64 -9.81
CA LEU A 88 11.66 1.89 -10.03
C LEU A 88 11.64 0.55 -9.30
N ALA A 89 12.77 -0.18 -9.28
CA ALA A 89 12.91 -1.43 -8.55
C ALA A 89 12.59 -1.21 -7.06
N ASN A 90 13.13 -0.18 -6.43
CA ASN A 90 12.83 0.16 -5.04
C ASN A 90 11.36 0.53 -4.76
N PHE A 91 10.60 0.93 -5.78
CA PHE A 91 9.18 1.28 -5.66
C PHE A 91 8.25 0.08 -5.94
N ILE A 92 8.63 -0.78 -6.89
CA ILE A 92 7.78 -1.86 -7.38
C ILE A 92 8.10 -3.19 -6.68
N GLU A 93 9.36 -3.43 -6.30
CA GLU A 93 9.82 -4.71 -5.75
C GLU A 93 9.88 -4.72 -4.22
N PRO A 94 9.57 -5.87 -3.57
CA PRO A 94 9.79 -6.03 -2.14
C PRO A 94 11.28 -5.91 -1.82
N LYS A 95 11.61 -5.26 -0.71
CA LYS A 95 13.00 -5.14 -0.26
C LYS A 95 13.58 -6.52 0.08
N SER A 96 14.82 -6.75 -0.34
CA SER A 96 15.57 -7.98 -0.11
C SER A 96 16.91 -7.68 0.58
N GLY A 97 17.73 -8.69 0.81
CA GLY A 97 19.10 -8.57 1.32
C GLY A 97 19.25 -8.71 2.83
N GLY A 98 18.21 -8.47 3.63
CA GLY A 98 18.30 -8.56 5.09
C GLY A 98 18.19 -9.98 5.64
N SER A 99 17.49 -10.89 4.93
CA SER A 99 17.23 -12.27 5.37
C SER A 99 17.01 -13.21 4.17
N PRO A 100 17.36 -14.51 4.29
CA PRO A 100 17.14 -15.48 3.22
C PRO A 100 15.69 -15.62 2.77
N ASN A 101 14.72 -15.60 3.69
CA ASN A 101 13.30 -15.67 3.33
C ASN A 101 12.84 -14.42 2.56
N ALA A 102 13.33 -13.22 2.92
CA ALA A 102 13.05 -12.01 2.15
C ALA A 102 13.58 -12.11 0.71
N ASN A 103 14.80 -12.69 0.54
CA ASN A 103 15.38 -12.92 -0.79
C ASN A 103 14.56 -13.91 -1.62
N GLN A 104 14.00 -14.95 -1.00
CA GLN A 104 13.15 -15.92 -1.69
C GLN A 104 11.78 -15.30 -2.05
N ILE A 105 11.21 -14.49 -1.18
CA ILE A 105 9.98 -13.73 -1.47
C ILE A 105 10.20 -12.77 -2.65
N HIS A 106 11.32 -12.03 -2.65
CA HIS A 106 11.70 -11.15 -3.74
C HIS A 106 11.88 -11.93 -5.07
N SER A 107 12.57 -13.07 -5.04
CA SER A 107 12.74 -13.92 -6.22
C SER A 107 11.41 -14.44 -6.78
N LEU A 108 10.50 -14.87 -5.92
CA LEU A 108 9.16 -15.31 -6.33
C LEU A 108 8.34 -14.14 -6.92
N TYR A 109 8.39 -12.99 -6.27
CA TYR A 109 7.71 -11.80 -6.74
C TYR A 109 8.16 -11.39 -8.15
N ASN A 110 9.47 -11.42 -8.43
CA ASN A 110 10.01 -11.07 -9.73
C ASN A 110 9.53 -12.01 -10.84
N ILE A 111 9.45 -13.32 -10.56
CA ILE A 111 8.88 -14.28 -11.52
C ILE A 111 7.43 -13.91 -11.85
N ILE A 112 6.63 -13.61 -10.82
CA ILE A 112 5.22 -13.21 -10.99
C ILE A 112 5.14 -11.88 -11.75
N LEU A 113 6.01 -10.91 -11.42
CA LEU A 113 6.05 -9.59 -12.05
C LEU A 113 6.35 -9.70 -13.55
N TYR A 114 7.33 -10.53 -13.96
CA TYR A 114 7.64 -10.73 -15.39
C TYR A 114 6.45 -11.34 -16.15
N VAL A 115 5.79 -12.35 -15.59
CA VAL A 115 4.58 -12.93 -16.19
C VAL A 115 3.48 -11.88 -16.30
N ALA A 116 3.24 -11.13 -15.22
CA ALA A 116 2.23 -10.06 -15.20
C ALA A 116 2.54 -8.94 -16.20
N ALA A 117 3.82 -8.55 -16.34
CA ALA A 117 4.25 -7.54 -17.31
C ALA A 117 3.99 -7.98 -18.75
N ILE A 118 4.28 -9.23 -19.09
CA ILE A 118 3.99 -9.79 -20.43
C ILE A 118 2.48 -9.72 -20.71
N VAL A 119 1.65 -10.18 -19.77
CA VAL A 119 0.19 -10.16 -19.93
C VAL A 119 -0.32 -8.72 -20.05
N ALA A 120 0.18 -7.81 -19.19
CA ALA A 120 -0.20 -6.38 -19.26
C ALA A 120 0.13 -5.75 -20.62
N VAL A 121 1.35 -5.97 -21.13
CA VAL A 121 1.76 -5.45 -22.45
C VAL A 121 0.88 -5.99 -23.57
N LEU A 122 0.52 -7.27 -23.54
CA LEU A 122 -0.34 -7.88 -24.56
C LEU A 122 -1.77 -7.30 -24.49
N VAL A 123 -2.35 -7.18 -23.30
CA VAL A 123 -3.72 -6.67 -23.13
C VAL A 123 -3.80 -5.18 -23.44
N GLU A 124 -2.91 -4.37 -22.86
CA GLU A 124 -2.88 -2.92 -23.11
C GLU A 124 -2.55 -2.62 -24.58
N GLY A 125 -1.62 -3.37 -25.17
CA GLY A 125 -1.30 -3.26 -26.60
C GLY A 125 -2.50 -3.57 -27.49
N ALA A 126 -3.27 -4.62 -27.20
CA ALA A 126 -4.48 -4.96 -27.92
C ALA A 126 -5.57 -3.88 -27.76
N LEU A 127 -5.74 -3.33 -26.55
CA LEU A 127 -6.69 -2.23 -26.29
C LEU A 127 -6.30 -0.96 -27.02
N ILE A 128 -5.05 -0.54 -26.95
CA ILE A 128 -4.54 0.65 -27.64
C ILE A 128 -4.69 0.49 -29.17
N TYR A 129 -4.32 -0.69 -29.70
CA TYR A 129 -4.50 -1.01 -31.11
C TYR A 129 -5.98 -0.92 -31.51
N SER A 130 -6.89 -1.48 -30.72
CA SER A 130 -8.33 -1.48 -31.01
C SER A 130 -8.89 -0.06 -31.01
N VAL A 131 -8.57 0.76 -30.00
CA VAL A 131 -8.98 2.17 -29.91
C VAL A 131 -8.44 2.98 -31.10
N TRP A 132 -7.21 2.73 -31.50
CA TRP A 132 -6.60 3.43 -32.63
C TRP A 132 -7.14 2.97 -33.99
N ARG A 133 -7.30 1.65 -34.18
CA ARG A 133 -7.70 1.06 -35.48
C ARG A 133 -9.19 1.23 -35.78
N PHE A 134 -10.05 1.07 -34.76
CA PHE A 134 -11.50 1.05 -34.92
C PHE A 134 -12.19 2.36 -34.49
N ARG A 135 -11.51 3.49 -34.57
CA ARG A 135 -12.10 4.81 -34.35
C ARG A 135 -13.28 5.06 -35.25
N ALA A 136 -14.35 5.69 -34.74
CA ALA A 136 -15.58 6.05 -35.50
C ALA A 136 -15.32 6.83 -36.79
N LYS A 137 -14.24 7.64 -36.86
CA LYS A 137 -13.85 8.35 -38.08
C LYS A 137 -13.40 7.44 -39.23
N ARG A 138 -12.97 6.22 -38.92
CA ARG A 138 -12.50 5.23 -39.92
C ARG A 138 -13.57 4.22 -40.31
N SER A 139 -14.49 3.92 -39.37
CA SER A 139 -15.55 2.93 -39.57
C SER A 139 -16.81 3.46 -38.88
N PRO A 140 -17.65 4.22 -39.56
CA PRO A 140 -18.84 4.84 -39.00
C PRO A 140 -19.91 3.82 -38.60
N VAL A 141 -19.91 2.63 -39.18
CA VAL A 141 -20.80 1.52 -38.85
C VAL A 141 -19.96 0.41 -38.21
N ALA A 142 -20.27 0.06 -36.99
CA ALA A 142 -19.61 -1.02 -36.25
C ALA A 142 -20.04 -2.38 -36.82
N ALA A 143 -19.10 -3.33 -36.94
CA ALA A 143 -19.42 -4.72 -37.24
C ALA A 143 -20.24 -5.35 -36.15
N GLN A 144 -21.32 -6.05 -36.47
CA GLN A 144 -22.21 -6.71 -35.54
C GLN A 144 -21.63 -8.11 -35.16
N ILE A 145 -20.59 -8.11 -34.35
CA ILE A 145 -19.93 -9.35 -33.88
C ILE A 145 -20.40 -9.64 -32.46
N HIS A 146 -20.95 -10.84 -32.24
CA HIS A 146 -21.55 -11.23 -30.96
C HIS A 146 -20.65 -12.14 -30.11
N GLY A 147 -19.48 -12.54 -30.60
CA GLY A 147 -18.54 -13.39 -29.86
C GLY A 147 -17.63 -14.20 -30.80
N ASN A 148 -16.62 -14.85 -30.19
CA ASN A 148 -15.76 -15.81 -30.88
C ASN A 148 -15.36 -16.91 -29.89
N THR A 149 -16.10 -18.01 -29.88
CA THR A 149 -15.92 -19.14 -28.96
C THR A 149 -14.49 -19.71 -28.99
N ARG A 150 -13.84 -19.76 -30.14
CA ARG A 150 -12.45 -20.25 -30.25
C ARG A 150 -11.48 -19.35 -29.51
N LEU A 151 -11.64 -18.04 -29.66
CA LEU A 151 -10.83 -17.05 -28.95
C LEU A 151 -11.09 -17.09 -27.45
N GLU A 152 -12.36 -17.21 -27.04
CA GLU A 152 -12.79 -17.32 -25.64
C GLU A 152 -12.18 -18.54 -24.93
N ILE A 153 -12.27 -19.71 -25.56
CA ILE A 153 -11.61 -20.93 -25.06
C ILE A 153 -10.10 -20.73 -25.04
N GLY A 154 -9.52 -20.10 -26.07
CA GLY A 154 -8.07 -19.84 -26.15
C GLY A 154 -7.53 -19.05 -24.97
N TRP A 155 -8.12 -17.90 -24.62
CA TRP A 155 -7.64 -17.10 -23.49
C TRP A 155 -7.94 -17.75 -22.13
N THR A 156 -9.04 -18.51 -22.00
CA THR A 156 -9.36 -19.25 -20.76
C THR A 156 -8.32 -20.34 -20.51
N VAL A 157 -7.95 -21.11 -21.52
CA VAL A 157 -6.91 -22.14 -21.44
C VAL A 157 -5.54 -21.50 -21.14
N ALA A 158 -5.21 -20.41 -21.82
CA ALA A 158 -3.96 -19.69 -21.58
C ALA A 158 -3.84 -19.18 -20.15
N ALA A 159 -4.91 -18.57 -19.61
CA ALA A 159 -4.95 -18.12 -18.22
C ALA A 159 -4.81 -19.29 -17.24
N ALA A 160 -5.49 -20.41 -17.47
CA ALA A 160 -5.39 -21.60 -16.65
C ALA A 160 -3.96 -22.17 -16.64
N LEU A 161 -3.29 -22.23 -17.80
CA LEU A 161 -1.90 -22.68 -17.89
C LEU A 161 -0.93 -21.77 -17.13
N ILE A 162 -1.10 -20.45 -17.22
CA ILE A 162 -0.31 -19.48 -16.43
C ILE A 162 -0.47 -19.77 -14.93
N LEU A 163 -1.70 -19.97 -14.44
CA LEU A 163 -1.96 -20.27 -13.04
C LEU A 163 -1.30 -21.58 -12.60
N VAL A 164 -1.36 -22.63 -13.43
CA VAL A 164 -0.68 -23.91 -13.14
C VAL A 164 0.83 -23.70 -13.00
N VAL A 165 1.46 -22.98 -13.93
CA VAL A 165 2.91 -22.71 -13.88
C VAL A 165 3.26 -21.92 -12.61
N LEU A 166 2.53 -20.84 -12.30
CA LEU A 166 2.78 -20.04 -11.10
C LEU A 166 2.56 -20.85 -9.81
N THR A 167 1.58 -21.73 -9.79
CA THR A 167 1.32 -22.63 -8.65
C THR A 167 2.51 -23.57 -8.44
N VAL A 168 2.99 -24.23 -9.47
CA VAL A 168 4.15 -25.12 -9.39
C VAL A 168 5.40 -24.38 -8.89
N VAL A 169 5.68 -23.19 -9.45
CA VAL A 169 6.81 -22.35 -9.01
C VAL A 169 6.68 -21.97 -7.55
N THR A 170 5.48 -21.60 -7.11
CA THR A 170 5.20 -21.23 -5.72
C THR A 170 5.45 -22.40 -4.78
N PHE A 171 4.96 -23.60 -5.10
CA PHE A 171 5.18 -24.80 -4.28
C PHE A 171 6.66 -25.21 -4.20
N ILE A 172 7.44 -25.00 -5.26
CA ILE A 172 8.89 -25.25 -5.24
C ILE A 172 9.61 -24.24 -4.32
N LYS A 173 9.19 -22.97 -4.31
CA LYS A 173 9.81 -21.90 -3.52
C LYS A 173 9.35 -21.86 -2.05
N LEU A 174 8.14 -22.30 -1.76
CA LEU A 174 7.50 -22.21 -0.46
C LEU A 174 8.33 -22.79 0.69
N PRO A 175 8.95 -23.99 0.58
CA PRO A 175 9.77 -24.54 1.65
C PRO A 175 10.92 -23.64 2.09
N SER A 176 11.56 -22.94 1.15
CA SER A 176 12.67 -22.03 1.45
C SER A 176 12.22 -20.69 2.10
N ILE A 177 10.94 -20.35 1.98
CA ILE A 177 10.34 -19.20 2.65
C ILE A 177 9.88 -19.56 4.06
N VAL A 178 9.29 -20.75 4.23
CA VAL A 178 8.67 -21.19 5.49
C VAL A 178 9.69 -21.78 6.46
N ASN A 179 10.65 -22.57 5.94
CA ASN A 179 11.62 -23.29 6.79
C ASN A 179 12.88 -22.46 7.00
N PRO A 180 13.29 -22.21 8.26
CA PRO A 180 14.50 -21.46 8.56
C PRO A 180 15.76 -22.29 8.23
N PRO A 181 16.82 -21.64 7.68
CA PRO A 181 18.12 -22.28 7.47
C PRO A 181 18.88 -22.45 8.80
N ASN A 182 19.97 -23.24 8.78
CA ASN A 182 20.86 -23.39 9.92
C ASN A 182 21.29 -22.02 10.49
N SER A 183 21.30 -21.95 11.83
CA SER A 183 21.75 -20.77 12.57
C SER A 183 23.22 -20.93 13.00
N SER A 184 23.98 -19.85 12.88
CA SER A 184 25.38 -19.77 13.35
C SER A 184 25.53 -19.37 14.80
N ALA A 185 24.41 -19.13 15.50
CA ALA A 185 24.45 -18.65 16.87
C ALA A 185 25.15 -19.63 17.79
N ASN A 186 26.24 -19.19 18.41
CA ASN A 186 26.81 -19.84 19.57
C ASN A 186 25.91 -19.57 20.78
N GLY A 187 25.07 -20.56 21.08
CA GLY A 187 24.44 -20.66 22.37
C GLY A 187 23.23 -19.79 22.63
N LEU A 188 22.13 -20.19 22.13
CA LEU A 188 20.85 -20.16 22.85
C LEU A 188 19.98 -21.25 22.23
N VAL A 189 20.21 -22.48 22.71
CA VAL A 189 19.32 -23.61 22.42
C VAL A 189 18.02 -23.35 23.14
N LEU A 190 16.94 -23.14 22.42
CA LEU A 190 15.65 -22.88 22.96
C LEU A 190 14.69 -23.98 22.54
N SER A 191 14.08 -24.57 23.55
CA SER A 191 13.12 -25.66 23.49
C SER A 191 12.17 -25.52 22.30
N ALA A 192 12.12 -26.55 21.46
CA ALA A 192 11.20 -26.63 20.34
C ALA A 192 9.78 -26.84 20.85
N SER A 193 8.91 -25.88 20.65
CA SER A 193 7.47 -26.14 20.61
C SER A 193 7.15 -26.78 19.25
N LEU A 194 6.29 -27.78 19.22
CA LEU A 194 5.96 -28.60 18.06
C LEU A 194 5.47 -27.81 16.82
N ASN A 195 5.05 -26.57 16.98
CA ASN A 195 4.50 -25.73 15.93
C ASN A 195 5.39 -24.51 15.55
N THR A 196 6.64 -24.42 16.06
CA THR A 196 7.50 -23.29 15.75
C THR A 196 8.50 -23.65 14.65
N PRO A 197 8.75 -22.74 13.69
CA PRO A 197 9.83 -22.92 12.71
C PRO A 197 11.15 -23.25 13.42
N THR A 198 11.75 -24.38 13.13
CA THR A 198 12.99 -24.79 13.79
C THR A 198 14.06 -25.05 12.73
N PRO A 199 15.26 -24.40 12.84
CA PRO A 199 16.38 -24.68 11.96
C PRO A 199 16.81 -26.16 12.06
N PRO A 200 17.37 -26.76 11.02
CA PRO A 200 17.83 -28.17 11.04
C PRO A 200 18.84 -28.44 12.15
N ASN A 201 19.68 -27.50 12.54
CA ASN A 201 20.63 -27.63 13.65
C ASN A 201 20.04 -27.32 15.04
N GLY A 202 18.73 -27.08 15.15
CA GLY A 202 18.03 -26.79 16.40
C GLY A 202 18.36 -25.45 17.04
N LYS A 203 19.36 -24.70 16.55
CA LYS A 203 19.83 -23.45 17.14
C LYS A 203 18.96 -22.27 16.68
N LYS A 204 18.17 -21.70 17.55
CA LYS A 204 17.32 -20.52 17.26
C LYS A 204 17.23 -19.61 18.48
N MET A 205 16.94 -18.35 18.21
CA MET A 205 16.55 -17.37 19.22
C MET A 205 15.05 -17.13 19.10
N THR A 206 14.32 -17.20 20.20
CA THR A 206 12.89 -16.88 20.20
C THR A 206 12.64 -15.49 20.80
N ILE A 207 11.82 -14.68 20.16
CA ILE A 207 11.36 -13.40 20.65
C ILE A 207 9.84 -13.38 20.60
N CYS A 208 9.22 -13.05 21.74
CA CYS A 208 7.78 -12.85 21.81
C CYS A 208 7.45 -11.41 21.41
N ILE A 209 6.62 -11.25 20.41
CA ILE A 209 6.14 -9.95 19.94
C ILE A 209 4.72 -9.74 20.43
N GLN A 210 4.48 -8.62 21.06
CA GLN A 210 3.16 -8.19 21.51
C GLN A 210 2.79 -6.89 20.80
N GLY A 211 1.73 -6.97 19.97
CA GLY A 211 1.08 -5.79 19.38
C GLY A 211 0.08 -5.21 20.37
N ARG A 212 0.10 -3.89 20.52
CA ARG A 212 -0.90 -3.11 21.24
C ARG A 212 -1.03 -1.75 20.59
N GLN A 213 -2.17 -1.14 20.60
CA GLN A 213 -2.41 0.21 20.08
C GLN A 213 -1.57 1.24 20.84
N PHE A 214 -0.55 1.85 20.31
CA PHE A 214 -0.01 1.77 18.92
C PHE A 214 1.50 1.51 19.04
N ILE A 215 1.90 0.40 19.67
CA ILE A 215 3.29 0.09 19.97
C ILE A 215 3.57 -1.42 19.88
N TRP A 216 4.78 -1.75 19.50
CA TRP A 216 5.30 -3.10 19.53
C TRP A 216 6.17 -3.29 20.76
N ARG A 217 5.94 -4.37 21.51
CA ARG A 217 6.79 -4.83 22.61
C ARG A 217 7.48 -6.12 22.20
N TYR A 218 8.78 -6.18 22.39
CA TYR A 218 9.64 -7.33 22.11
C TYR A 218 10.15 -7.90 23.42
N VAL A 219 9.82 -9.15 23.73
CA VAL A 219 10.20 -9.82 24.97
C VAL A 219 11.19 -10.93 24.65
N TYR A 220 12.37 -10.87 25.24
CA TYR A 220 13.51 -11.77 24.98
C TYR A 220 13.44 -12.95 25.93
N ARG A 221 12.64 -13.96 25.58
CA ARG A 221 12.45 -15.18 26.37
C ARG A 221 12.08 -16.35 25.47
N ASN A 222 12.26 -17.56 26.03
CA ASN A 222 12.09 -18.81 25.30
C ASN A 222 10.67 -19.34 25.28
N ASP A 223 9.90 -19.00 26.28
CA ASP A 223 8.55 -19.49 26.49
C ASP A 223 7.57 -18.32 26.38
N CYS A 224 7.03 -18.12 25.17
CA CYS A 224 6.09 -17.04 24.89
C CYS A 224 4.66 -17.38 25.31
N LEU A 225 4.39 -18.64 25.66
CA LEU A 225 3.04 -19.10 26.01
C LEU A 225 2.77 -18.99 27.54
N LYS A 226 3.83 -19.07 28.35
CA LYS A 226 3.72 -18.93 29.82
C LYS A 226 3.81 -17.47 30.22
N ASP A 227 2.69 -16.85 30.45
CA ASP A 227 2.57 -15.47 30.91
C ASP A 227 3.35 -14.47 30.07
N PRO A 228 2.88 -14.18 28.83
CA PRO A 228 3.55 -13.29 27.91
C PRO A 228 3.66 -11.85 28.43
N PHE A 229 2.93 -11.52 29.48
CA PHE A 229 2.81 -10.16 30.01
C PHE A 229 3.60 -9.91 31.30
N ASN A 230 4.25 -10.94 31.88
CA ASN A 230 5.01 -10.76 33.13
C ASN A 230 6.34 -10.04 32.85
N PRO A 231 6.47 -8.74 33.20
CA PRO A 231 7.69 -7.97 32.96
C PRO A 231 8.84 -8.35 33.88
N LYS A 232 8.57 -9.10 34.99
CA LYS A 232 9.56 -9.37 36.04
C LYS A 232 10.63 -10.37 35.63
N LEU A 233 10.38 -11.20 34.63
CA LEU A 233 11.20 -12.38 34.32
C LEU A 233 12.04 -12.31 33.08
N ALA A 234 11.91 -11.28 32.24
CA ALA A 234 12.62 -11.23 30.96
C ALA A 234 13.02 -9.80 30.55
N ALA A 235 14.11 -9.70 29.81
CA ALA A 235 14.43 -8.45 29.12
C ALA A 235 13.38 -8.15 28.04
N TYR A 236 13.03 -6.88 27.86
CA TYR A 236 12.11 -6.44 26.82
C TYR A 236 12.56 -5.08 26.25
N SER A 237 12.07 -4.78 25.06
CA SER A 237 12.20 -3.47 24.43
C SER A 237 10.91 -3.08 23.73
N TYR A 238 10.76 -1.79 23.46
CA TYR A 238 9.63 -1.25 22.68
C TYR A 238 10.10 -0.73 21.34
N THR A 239 9.25 -0.83 20.34
CA THR A 239 9.45 -0.29 18.98
C THR A 239 10.69 -0.82 18.25
N THR A 240 11.83 -0.98 18.95
CA THR A 240 13.07 -1.49 18.35
C THR A 240 13.45 -2.84 18.97
N MET A 241 13.48 -3.86 18.14
CA MET A 241 14.04 -5.19 18.46
C MET A 241 15.55 -5.17 18.23
N VAL A 242 16.34 -5.71 19.15
CA VAL A 242 17.80 -5.87 18.98
C VAL A 242 18.13 -7.35 18.89
N VAL A 243 18.88 -7.74 17.85
CA VAL A 243 19.23 -9.14 17.58
C VAL A 243 20.68 -9.26 17.10
N PRO A 244 21.36 -10.39 17.33
CA PRO A 244 22.67 -10.63 16.77
C PRO A 244 22.58 -11.05 15.30
N GLU A 245 23.60 -10.67 14.51
CA GLU A 245 23.73 -11.12 13.13
C GLU A 245 23.95 -12.66 13.04
N HIS A 246 23.67 -13.21 11.83
CA HIS A 246 23.81 -14.65 11.50
C HIS A 246 22.98 -15.60 12.38
N THR A 247 22.08 -15.06 13.18
CA THR A 247 21.21 -15.82 14.08
C THR A 247 19.81 -15.97 13.46
N THR A 248 19.28 -17.18 13.48
CA THR A 248 17.87 -17.42 13.14
C THR A 248 17.00 -16.99 14.32
N VAL A 249 16.20 -15.97 14.10
CA VAL A 249 15.24 -15.43 15.07
C VAL A 249 13.86 -15.94 14.72
N VAL A 250 13.25 -16.65 15.63
CA VAL A 250 11.85 -17.09 15.52
C VAL A 250 11.00 -16.14 16.34
N LEU A 251 9.95 -15.64 15.73
CA LEU A 251 9.03 -14.69 16.31
C LEU A 251 7.72 -15.39 16.67
N ALA A 252 7.32 -15.30 17.94
CA ALA A 252 5.98 -15.67 18.39
C ALA A 252 5.18 -14.38 18.58
N ILE A 253 4.20 -14.17 17.72
CA ILE A 253 3.51 -12.89 17.56
C ILE A 253 2.09 -13.00 18.09
N GLN A 254 1.71 -12.08 18.95
CA GLN A 254 0.36 -11.98 19.54
C GLN A 254 -0.09 -10.52 19.61
N SER A 255 -1.40 -10.33 19.77
CA SER A 255 -1.98 -9.04 20.10
C SER A 255 -2.70 -9.08 21.44
N THR A 256 -2.78 -7.93 22.10
CA THR A 256 -3.48 -7.77 23.39
C THR A 256 -4.82 -7.04 23.27
N ASP A 257 -5.12 -6.48 22.11
CA ASP A 257 -6.31 -5.65 21.88
C ASP A 257 -6.99 -5.94 20.53
N VAL A 258 -6.50 -5.35 19.44
CA VAL A 258 -7.04 -5.53 18.07
C VAL A 258 -6.05 -6.29 17.20
N ILE A 259 -6.44 -6.64 16.01
CA ILE A 259 -5.52 -7.25 15.04
C ILE A 259 -4.52 -6.18 14.57
N HIS A 260 -3.23 -6.54 14.62
CA HIS A 260 -2.11 -5.83 14.01
C HIS A 260 -1.40 -6.74 13.02
N SER A 261 -0.44 -6.24 12.25
CA SER A 261 0.43 -7.10 11.43
C SER A 261 1.87 -6.59 11.52
N TRP A 262 2.77 -7.45 12.00
CA TRP A 262 4.18 -7.13 12.09
C TRP A 262 4.86 -7.31 10.75
N TRP A 263 5.61 -6.29 10.32
CA TRP A 263 6.27 -6.33 9.03
C TRP A 263 7.55 -5.51 8.99
N ILE A 264 8.66 -6.17 8.66
CA ILE A 264 9.93 -5.56 8.27
C ILE A 264 10.25 -6.05 6.86
N PRO A 265 10.00 -5.26 5.82
CA PRO A 265 10.08 -5.73 4.41
C PRO A 265 11.38 -6.43 4.04
N SER A 266 12.53 -5.93 4.52
CA SER A 266 13.85 -6.51 4.21
C SER A 266 14.16 -7.81 4.98
N LEU A 267 13.36 -8.16 5.99
CA LEU A 267 13.57 -9.36 6.81
C LEU A 267 12.56 -10.47 6.53
N GLY A 268 11.48 -10.19 5.80
CA GLY A 268 10.50 -11.21 5.43
C GLY A 268 9.11 -10.68 5.15
N GLY A 269 8.17 -11.61 5.02
CA GLY A 269 6.76 -11.32 4.84
C GLY A 269 6.11 -10.75 6.10
N LYS A 270 4.94 -10.12 5.94
CA LYS A 270 4.11 -9.67 7.05
C LYS A 270 3.36 -10.83 7.68
N VAL A 271 3.17 -10.74 9.02
CA VAL A 271 2.46 -11.74 9.80
C VAL A 271 1.54 -11.05 10.81
N ASP A 272 0.29 -11.51 10.86
CA ASP A 272 -0.72 -10.91 11.69
C ASP A 272 -0.54 -11.27 13.17
N ALA A 273 -0.72 -10.26 14.03
CA ALA A 273 -0.83 -10.38 15.47
C ALA A 273 -2.31 -10.39 15.83
N VAL A 274 -2.83 -11.57 16.19
CA VAL A 274 -4.25 -11.78 16.44
C VAL A 274 -4.50 -11.96 17.94
N PRO A 275 -5.51 -11.30 18.54
CA PRO A 275 -5.87 -11.51 19.92
C PRO A 275 -6.26 -12.98 20.20
N GLY A 276 -5.71 -13.56 21.26
CA GLY A 276 -6.00 -14.94 21.65
C GLY A 276 -5.31 -16.02 20.82
N TYR A 277 -4.54 -15.66 19.79
CA TYR A 277 -3.84 -16.59 18.93
C TYR A 277 -2.37 -16.23 18.77
N THR A 278 -1.47 -17.24 18.74
CA THR A 278 -0.03 -17.01 18.49
C THR A 278 0.32 -17.42 17.06
N THR A 279 0.76 -16.46 16.28
CA THR A 279 1.33 -16.70 14.95
C THR A 279 2.85 -16.79 15.04
N TYR A 280 3.46 -17.51 14.08
CA TYR A 280 4.90 -17.69 14.07
C TYR A 280 5.49 -17.31 12.71
N THR A 281 6.65 -16.68 12.75
CA THR A 281 7.49 -16.43 11.58
C THR A 281 8.96 -16.44 11.98
N TRP A 282 9.86 -16.30 11.02
CA TRP A 282 11.29 -16.26 11.28
C TRP A 282 12.01 -15.33 10.31
N PHE A 283 13.16 -14.86 10.74
CA PHE A 283 14.18 -14.28 9.87
C PHE A 283 15.58 -14.67 10.35
N LYS A 284 16.55 -14.58 9.46
CA LYS A 284 17.96 -14.71 9.80
C LYS A 284 18.68 -13.47 9.29
N ALA A 285 19.10 -12.60 10.21
CA ALA A 285 19.83 -11.38 9.83
C ALA A 285 21.17 -11.73 9.20
N LEU A 286 21.41 -11.27 7.97
CA LEU A 286 22.61 -11.59 7.19
C LEU A 286 23.79 -10.65 7.50
N HIS A 287 23.53 -9.45 7.96
CA HIS A 287 24.52 -8.42 8.30
C HIS A 287 24.00 -7.48 9.37
N THR A 288 24.90 -6.79 10.04
CA THR A 288 24.55 -5.70 10.97
C THR A 288 23.86 -4.55 10.24
N GLY A 289 22.96 -3.85 10.93
CA GLY A 289 22.25 -2.73 10.33
C GLY A 289 20.98 -2.37 11.11
N PHE A 290 20.24 -1.40 10.58
CA PHE A 290 18.97 -0.94 11.11
C PHE A 290 17.88 -1.11 10.06
N PHE A 291 16.91 -1.96 10.35
CA PHE A 291 15.84 -2.34 9.44
C PHE A 291 14.53 -1.72 9.88
N HIS A 292 13.85 -1.08 8.94
CA HIS A 292 12.62 -0.34 9.17
C HIS A 292 11.40 -1.14 8.75
N GLY A 293 10.34 -1.00 9.52
CA GLY A 293 9.03 -1.58 9.26
C GLY A 293 7.92 -0.83 9.97
N GLN A 294 6.73 -1.38 9.87
CA GLN A 294 5.52 -0.74 10.39
C GLN A 294 4.43 -1.78 10.63
N CYS A 295 3.37 -1.39 11.34
CA CYS A 295 2.15 -2.15 11.36
C CYS A 295 1.54 -2.20 9.95
N ALA A 296 1.18 -3.39 9.47
CA ALA A 296 0.65 -3.62 8.13
C ALA A 296 -0.84 -4.03 8.12
N GLN A 297 -1.53 -3.87 9.26
CA GLN A 297 -2.97 -4.07 9.42
C GLN A 297 -3.58 -2.85 10.11
N LEU A 298 -4.61 -2.25 9.50
CA LEU A 298 -5.29 -1.09 10.08
C LEU A 298 -5.81 -1.42 11.48
N CYS A 299 -5.29 -0.74 12.49
CA CYS A 299 -5.53 -1.02 13.90
C CYS A 299 -6.10 0.17 14.70
N GLY A 300 -6.41 1.29 14.05
CA GLY A 300 -7.00 2.48 14.68
C GLY A 300 -6.40 3.79 14.18
N ASN A 301 -6.72 4.89 14.85
CA ASN A 301 -6.41 6.25 14.42
C ASN A 301 -4.92 6.60 14.35
N ASN A 302 -4.08 5.90 15.10
CA ASN A 302 -2.62 6.11 15.09
C ASN A 302 -1.85 4.96 14.44
N HIS A 303 -2.52 4.17 13.59
CA HIS A 303 -1.94 3.04 12.86
C HIS A 303 -0.65 3.40 12.11
N ALA A 304 -0.63 4.55 11.42
CA ALA A 304 0.51 4.99 10.62
C ALA A 304 1.79 5.25 11.45
N ASN A 305 1.64 5.55 12.75
CA ASN A 305 2.75 5.80 13.66
C ASN A 305 3.19 4.57 14.45
N MET A 306 2.52 3.43 14.27
CA MET A 306 2.90 2.16 14.89
C MET A 306 4.07 1.52 14.14
N LEU A 307 5.25 2.10 14.32
CA LEU A 307 6.48 1.69 13.64
C LEU A 307 7.12 0.48 14.33
N ALA A 308 7.83 -0.33 13.54
CA ALA A 308 8.60 -1.49 14.00
C ALA A 308 10.04 -1.39 13.45
N PHE A 309 11.02 -1.60 14.31
CA PHE A 309 12.42 -1.58 13.93
C PHE A 309 13.15 -2.82 14.38
N VAL A 310 14.15 -3.25 13.59
CA VAL A 310 15.10 -4.28 13.99
C VAL A 310 16.51 -3.74 13.86
N LYS A 311 17.23 -3.68 14.99
CA LYS A 311 18.66 -3.35 15.06
C LYS A 311 19.46 -4.62 15.14
N VAL A 312 20.18 -4.95 14.08
CA VAL A 312 21.09 -6.09 14.02
C VAL A 312 22.48 -5.63 14.43
N VAL A 313 23.06 -6.33 15.39
CA VAL A 313 24.36 -6.00 15.97
C VAL A 313 25.26 -7.23 16.00
N THR A 314 26.56 -7.07 16.30
CA THR A 314 27.43 -8.23 16.50
C THR A 314 27.03 -9.01 17.75
N PRO A 315 27.38 -10.32 17.86
CA PRO A 315 27.06 -11.12 19.05
C PRO A 315 27.57 -10.53 20.36
N ALA A 316 28.77 -9.93 20.36
CA ALA A 316 29.33 -9.27 21.53
C ALA A 316 28.52 -8.02 21.96
N GLN A 317 28.15 -7.19 20.99
CA GLN A 317 27.28 -6.02 21.22
C GLN A 317 25.89 -6.42 21.73
N TYR A 318 25.35 -7.50 21.20
CA TYR A 318 24.06 -8.04 21.65
C TYR A 318 24.13 -8.48 23.12
N THR A 319 25.17 -9.24 23.51
CA THR A 319 25.35 -9.68 24.90
C THR A 319 25.47 -8.50 25.86
N ALA A 320 26.28 -7.48 25.51
CA ALA A 320 26.42 -6.27 26.31
C ALA A 320 25.11 -5.47 26.41
N TRP A 321 24.38 -5.35 25.30
CA TRP A 321 23.06 -4.71 25.29
C TRP A 321 22.06 -5.45 26.18
N LEU A 322 22.01 -6.78 26.07
CA LEU A 322 21.05 -7.60 26.84
C LEU A 322 21.32 -7.49 28.34
N ALA A 323 22.60 -7.52 28.77
CA ALA A 323 22.98 -7.33 30.16
C ALA A 323 22.54 -5.96 30.69
N ARG A 324 22.81 -4.89 29.96
CA ARG A 324 22.39 -3.54 30.29
C ARG A 324 20.87 -3.41 30.38
N GLN A 325 20.15 -4.00 29.44
CA GLN A 325 18.68 -3.97 29.38
C GLN A 325 18.09 -4.64 30.63
N LYS A 326 18.64 -5.78 31.03
CA LYS A 326 18.23 -6.46 32.28
C LYS A 326 18.46 -5.59 33.51
N GLN A 327 19.61 -4.93 33.60
CA GLN A 327 19.92 -4.02 34.72
C GLN A 327 18.95 -2.83 34.79
N LEU A 328 18.67 -2.19 33.62
CA LEU A 328 17.72 -1.08 33.52
C LEU A 328 16.32 -1.50 33.98
N ILE A 329 15.84 -2.66 33.53
CA ILE A 329 14.53 -3.17 33.91
C ILE A 329 14.49 -3.49 35.45
N ALA A 330 15.53 -4.08 35.98
CA ALA A 330 15.62 -4.37 37.43
C ALA A 330 15.57 -3.08 38.25
N SER A 331 16.34 -2.05 37.86
CA SER A 331 16.33 -0.76 38.57
C SER A 331 14.99 -0.05 38.50
N GLN A 332 14.33 -0.06 37.32
CA GLN A 332 12.99 0.51 37.13
C GLN A 332 11.93 -0.22 37.99
N ASN A 333 11.98 -1.56 38.03
CA ASN A 333 11.06 -2.35 38.84
C ASN A 333 11.25 -2.08 40.36
N ALA A 334 12.49 -1.88 40.81
CA ALA A 334 12.77 -1.49 42.16
C ALA A 334 12.19 -0.11 42.52
N GLN A 335 12.36 0.89 41.64
CA GLN A 335 11.78 2.23 41.80
C GLN A 335 10.26 2.20 41.85
N VAL A 336 9.62 1.44 40.94
CA VAL A 336 8.15 1.26 40.93
C VAL A 336 7.70 0.58 42.26
N GLY A 337 8.45 -0.41 42.70
CA GLY A 337 8.17 -1.08 44.01
C GLY A 337 8.21 -0.12 45.20
N GLN A 338 9.24 0.72 45.26
CA GLN A 338 9.36 1.76 46.29
C GLN A 338 8.22 2.78 46.24
N LEU A 339 7.89 3.28 45.04
CA LEU A 339 6.79 4.22 44.85
C LEU A 339 5.44 3.62 45.28
N ARG A 340 5.17 2.37 44.93
CA ARG A 340 3.95 1.66 45.34
C ARG A 340 3.88 1.54 46.85
N ALA A 341 4.98 1.14 47.50
CA ALA A 341 5.04 1.05 48.97
C ALA A 341 4.75 2.40 49.63
N THR A 342 5.32 3.49 49.12
CA THR A 342 5.07 4.85 49.62
C THR A 342 3.60 5.26 49.47
N LEU A 343 3.00 5.00 48.29
CA LEU A 343 1.59 5.33 48.03
C LEU A 343 0.63 4.49 48.88
N THR A 344 0.95 3.22 49.13
CA THR A 344 0.16 2.38 50.02
C THR A 344 0.25 2.88 51.47
N ALA A 345 1.45 3.26 51.95
CA ALA A 345 1.65 3.80 53.27
C ALA A 345 0.94 5.14 53.48
N SER A 346 0.80 5.96 52.42
CA SER A 346 0.06 7.23 52.45
C SER A 346 -1.45 7.08 52.28
N ASN A 347 -1.97 5.87 52.21
CA ASN A 347 -3.41 5.56 51.96
C ASN A 347 -4.00 6.17 50.67
N GLN A 348 -3.14 6.55 49.70
CA GLN A 348 -3.55 7.15 48.42
C GLN A 348 -3.88 6.11 47.33
N LEU A 349 -3.55 4.86 47.55
CA LEU A 349 -4.03 3.73 46.76
C LEU A 349 -5.12 3.05 47.60
N GLY A 350 -6.37 3.36 47.31
CA GLY A 350 -7.50 2.59 47.84
C GLY A 350 -7.35 1.11 47.49
N ASN A 351 -7.81 0.23 48.40
CA ASN A 351 -7.84 -1.23 48.21
C ASN A 351 -8.46 -1.64 46.89
#